data_910f3a1862f5b76ec222cbf21a08f848
#
_entry.id   910f3a1862f5b76ec222cbf21a08f848
#
_cell.length_a   1.000
_cell.length_b   1.000
_cell.length_c   1.000
_cell.angle_alpha   90.00
_cell.angle_beta   90.00
_cell.angle_gamma   90.00
#
_symmetry.space_group_name_H-M   'P 1'
#
loop_
_entity.id
_entity.type
_entity.pdbx_description
1 polymer ?
#
loop_
_entity_poly.entity_id
_entity_poly.type
_entity_poly.pdbx_seq_one_letter_code
_entity_poly.pdbx_strand_id
1 'polypeptide(L)'
;MRQILFVKYNRTRAAQFQLKTEIVREDGVLTVEKTALTEAGEAHIRSFGEKYEKIRDLNPAIRFLKPEWKKDKKTVSFQYLNGKTVGDALGEAIVMGEVPYQELETVMKVLFPENANAKVFEATLEFEAVFGKVPAISDKAVVVSNVDGLFENLMVPENENCIYGIDYEWVFDFPIPEKFLKYRDLLYFYRRYERVLNVKEEDLYAHFGITEEELQIFDGMEKAFQSYVHDAGSFGYMKQYEQPTKTVEFLLDRESELYKVKDWCENLKQEISEKDITIMKQQEVQRLTNPHVTNLDAIIASLRSENARMAGDLQDLSKHEAIMWKILRKCHHAVDKVMPKGTRKRKIAGYFKNTVFHPGKYGRLYFTKDGRNRIRGDFKIGAGYLEHGKLHFDYVEHPTVSIVIPVYNQIHY
;
A
#
# COMPACT_ATOMS: atom_id res chain seq x y z
N MET A 1 25.24 5.43 -17.28
CA MET A 1 24.84 6.50 -16.32
C MET A 1 23.83 5.94 -15.35
N ARG A 2 24.05 6.08 -14.02
CA ARG A 2 23.14 5.57 -12.98
C ARG A 2 22.01 6.56 -12.73
N GLN A 3 20.75 6.10 -12.83
CA GLN A 3 19.55 6.87 -12.57
C GLN A 3 18.69 6.14 -11.53
N ILE A 4 18.26 6.82 -10.48
CA ILE A 4 17.34 6.30 -9.47
C ILE A 4 15.92 6.64 -9.92
N LEU A 5 15.08 5.61 -10.10
CA LEU A 5 13.68 5.76 -10.51
C LEU A 5 12.73 5.75 -9.32
N PHE A 6 13.09 5.03 -8.27
CA PHE A 6 12.29 4.92 -7.04
C PHE A 6 13.22 4.76 -5.85
N VAL A 7 12.81 5.29 -4.70
CA VAL A 7 13.50 5.07 -3.43
C VAL A 7 12.50 5.01 -2.27
N LYS A 8 12.70 4.01 -1.40
CA LYS A 8 11.94 3.83 -0.15
C LYS A 8 12.91 3.62 1.01
N TYR A 9 12.65 4.27 2.15
CA TYR A 9 13.41 4.14 3.39
C TYR A 9 12.55 3.52 4.48
N ASN A 10 12.99 2.42 5.07
CA ASN A 10 12.29 1.74 6.16
C ASN A 10 12.86 2.17 7.53
N ARG A 11 12.90 3.48 7.79
CA ARG A 11 13.49 4.04 9.02
C ARG A 11 12.67 3.80 10.29
N THR A 12 11.42 3.37 10.16
CA THR A 12 10.55 3.01 11.29
C THR A 12 10.85 1.64 11.87
N ARG A 13 11.67 0.85 11.17
CA ARG A 13 12.10 -0.47 11.63
C ARG A 13 13.18 -0.33 12.71
N ALA A 14 13.34 -1.36 13.54
CA ALA A 14 14.47 -1.49 14.44
C ALA A 14 15.79 -1.34 13.68
N ALA A 15 16.82 -0.79 14.32
CA ALA A 15 18.06 -0.40 13.65
C ALA A 15 18.69 -1.50 12.81
N GLN A 16 18.62 -2.77 13.28
CA GLN A 16 19.13 -3.94 12.58
C GLN A 16 18.33 -4.31 11.31
N PHE A 17 17.16 -3.71 11.07
CA PHE A 17 16.28 -3.99 9.94
C PHE A 17 16.03 -2.77 9.04
N GLN A 18 16.72 -1.65 9.31
CA GLN A 18 16.57 -0.44 8.53
C GLN A 18 17.26 -0.55 7.19
N LEU A 19 16.48 -0.49 6.14
CA LEU A 19 16.94 -0.58 4.76
C LEU A 19 16.46 0.60 3.92
N LYS A 20 17.26 0.89 2.89
CA LYS A 20 16.87 1.69 1.74
C LYS A 20 16.67 0.75 0.56
N THR A 21 15.52 0.81 -0.09
CA THR A 21 15.24 0.09 -1.34
C THR A 21 15.20 1.08 -2.49
N GLU A 22 15.95 0.84 -3.56
CA GLU A 22 16.00 1.68 -4.76
C GLU A 22 15.70 0.83 -6.00
N ILE A 23 14.97 1.41 -6.97
CA ILE A 23 14.93 0.91 -8.34
C ILE A 23 15.88 1.77 -9.13
N VAL A 24 16.91 1.15 -9.69
CA VAL A 24 18.00 1.83 -10.37
C VAL A 24 18.07 1.38 -11.83
N ARG A 25 18.24 2.35 -12.71
CA ARG A 25 18.61 2.10 -14.11
C ARG A 25 20.08 2.45 -14.30
N GLU A 26 20.90 1.49 -14.70
CA GLU A 26 22.29 1.69 -15.01
C GLU A 26 22.61 1.02 -16.36
N ASP A 27 23.11 1.81 -17.31
CA ASP A 27 23.44 1.37 -18.67
C ASP A 27 22.30 0.59 -19.37
N GLY A 28 21.06 1.04 -19.13
CA GLY A 28 19.83 0.44 -19.70
C GLY A 28 19.27 -0.73 -18.90
N VAL A 29 19.99 -1.26 -17.93
CA VAL A 29 19.53 -2.37 -17.07
C VAL A 29 18.83 -1.82 -15.84
N LEU A 30 17.67 -2.41 -15.49
CA LEU A 30 16.94 -2.13 -14.27
C LEU A 30 17.27 -3.14 -13.18
N THR A 31 17.56 -2.66 -11.99
CA THR A 31 17.80 -3.47 -10.79
C THR A 31 17.06 -2.91 -9.58
N VAL A 32 16.76 -3.79 -8.64
CA VAL A 32 16.28 -3.41 -7.31
C VAL A 32 17.45 -3.55 -6.35
N GLU A 33 17.81 -2.47 -5.67
CA GLU A 33 18.93 -2.46 -4.73
C GLU A 33 18.42 -2.23 -3.32
N LYS A 34 18.82 -3.09 -2.36
CA LYS A 34 18.54 -2.92 -0.94
C LYS A 34 19.84 -2.64 -0.20
N THR A 35 19.91 -1.50 0.49
CA THR A 35 21.12 -1.04 1.19
C THR A 35 20.82 -0.89 2.68
N ALA A 36 21.72 -1.37 3.55
CA ALA A 36 21.62 -1.14 4.98
C ALA A 36 21.77 0.36 5.30
N LEU A 37 20.85 0.88 6.11
CA LEU A 37 20.89 2.28 6.57
C LEU A 37 21.75 2.48 7.81
N THR A 38 22.02 1.39 8.54
CA THR A 38 22.78 1.37 9.79
C THR A 38 23.85 0.28 9.73
N GLU A 39 24.87 0.36 10.54
CA GLU A 39 25.85 -0.69 10.69
C GLU A 39 25.21 -2.00 11.20
N ALA A 40 24.25 -1.88 12.16
CA ALA A 40 23.48 -3.03 12.64
C ALA A 40 22.68 -3.73 11.53
N GLY A 41 22.21 -3.00 10.50
CA GLY A 41 21.46 -3.52 9.35
C GLY A 41 22.32 -4.29 8.35
N GLU A 42 23.65 -4.22 8.41
CA GLU A 42 24.52 -4.93 7.49
C GLU A 42 24.42 -6.46 7.62
N ALA A 43 24.20 -6.96 8.83
CA ALA A 43 23.97 -8.39 9.06
C ALA A 43 22.70 -8.88 8.37
N HIS A 44 21.65 -8.08 8.40
CA HIS A 44 20.39 -8.36 7.72
C HIS A 44 20.57 -8.39 6.18
N ILE A 45 21.34 -7.46 5.60
CA ILE A 45 21.69 -7.50 4.17
C ILE A 45 22.50 -8.76 3.84
N ARG A 46 23.50 -9.11 4.65
CA ARG A 46 24.30 -10.33 4.43
C ARG A 46 23.49 -11.62 4.48
N SER A 47 22.42 -11.66 5.29
CA SER A 47 21.56 -12.84 5.43
C SER A 47 20.75 -13.18 4.17
N PHE A 48 20.59 -12.28 3.20
CA PHE A 48 19.83 -12.57 1.97
C PHE A 48 20.37 -13.79 1.20
N GLY A 49 21.68 -14.06 1.23
CA GLY A 49 22.24 -15.24 0.58
C GLY A 49 21.82 -16.53 1.25
N GLU A 50 21.92 -16.59 2.57
CA GLU A 50 21.49 -17.75 3.34
C GLU A 50 19.99 -17.98 3.21
N LYS A 51 19.19 -16.92 3.27
CA LYS A 51 17.74 -16.97 3.07
C LYS A 51 17.38 -17.50 1.69
N TYR A 52 18.05 -17.02 0.64
CA TYR A 52 17.87 -17.51 -0.72
C TYR A 52 18.14 -19.02 -0.81
N GLU A 53 19.25 -19.49 -0.27
CA GLU A 53 19.59 -20.92 -0.30
C GLU A 53 18.57 -21.79 0.46
N LYS A 54 17.94 -21.24 1.50
CA LYS A 54 16.89 -21.95 2.27
C LYS A 54 15.57 -22.07 1.51
N ILE A 55 15.19 -21.08 0.68
CA ILE A 55 13.85 -21.04 0.09
C ILE A 55 13.80 -21.41 -1.40
N ARG A 56 14.90 -21.29 -2.15
CA ARG A 56 14.91 -21.40 -3.61
C ARG A 56 14.32 -22.69 -4.17
N ASP A 57 14.44 -23.80 -3.41
CA ASP A 57 14.02 -25.12 -3.85
C ASP A 57 12.84 -25.69 -3.04
N LEU A 58 12.23 -24.88 -2.13
CA LEU A 58 11.15 -25.36 -1.26
C LEU A 58 9.83 -25.61 -2.00
N ASN A 59 9.52 -24.74 -2.94
CA ASN A 59 8.30 -24.82 -3.74
C ASN A 59 8.65 -24.67 -5.22
N PRO A 60 8.54 -25.74 -6.03
CA PRO A 60 8.91 -25.69 -7.45
C PRO A 60 8.06 -24.74 -8.30
N ALA A 61 6.87 -24.35 -7.79
CA ALA A 61 6.00 -23.39 -8.46
C ALA A 61 6.44 -21.93 -8.25
N ILE A 62 7.34 -21.66 -7.30
CA ILE A 62 7.80 -20.31 -6.98
C ILE A 62 9.31 -20.22 -7.17
N ARG A 63 9.75 -19.31 -8.01
CA ARG A 63 11.16 -18.99 -8.17
C ARG A 63 11.50 -17.77 -7.32
N PHE A 64 12.74 -17.72 -6.84
CA PHE A 64 13.23 -16.56 -6.10
C PHE A 64 14.38 -15.90 -6.86
N LEU A 65 14.44 -14.58 -6.80
CA LEU A 65 15.52 -13.83 -7.43
C LEU A 65 16.81 -14.03 -6.65
N LYS A 66 17.88 -14.43 -7.35
CA LYS A 66 19.18 -14.60 -6.74
C LYS A 66 19.77 -13.24 -6.33
N PRO A 67 20.26 -13.11 -5.07
CA PRO A 67 20.88 -11.88 -4.60
C PRO A 67 22.30 -11.74 -5.16
N GLU A 68 22.65 -10.51 -5.56
CA GLU A 68 24.01 -10.14 -5.99
C GLU A 68 24.52 -9.00 -5.13
N TRP A 69 25.71 -9.14 -4.56
CA TRP A 69 26.28 -8.11 -3.68
C TRP A 69 27.08 -7.09 -4.46
N LYS A 70 26.84 -5.81 -4.17
CA LYS A 70 27.72 -4.74 -4.64
C LYS A 70 29.08 -4.80 -3.92
N LYS A 71 30.08 -4.12 -4.47
CA LYS A 71 31.46 -4.11 -3.93
C LYS A 71 31.54 -3.63 -2.48
N ASP A 72 30.61 -2.76 -2.06
CA ASP A 72 30.53 -2.22 -0.70
C ASP A 72 30.09 -3.26 0.35
N LYS A 73 29.57 -4.43 -0.08
CA LYS A 73 29.01 -5.50 0.76
C LYS A 73 27.89 -5.05 1.72
N LYS A 74 27.38 -3.81 1.57
CA LYS A 74 26.26 -3.23 2.33
C LYS A 74 25.02 -3.14 1.48
N THR A 75 25.14 -3.44 0.18
CA THR A 75 24.08 -3.39 -0.81
C THR A 75 23.92 -4.74 -1.49
N VAL A 76 22.71 -5.26 -1.49
CA VAL A 76 22.31 -6.41 -2.31
C VAL A 76 21.45 -5.92 -3.47
N SER A 77 21.68 -6.49 -4.64
CA SER A 77 20.99 -6.15 -5.89
C SER A 77 20.22 -7.36 -6.41
N PHE A 78 19.07 -7.10 -7.00
CA PHE A 78 18.22 -8.09 -7.64
C PHE A 78 17.87 -7.62 -9.05
N GLN A 79 17.60 -8.56 -9.93
CA GLN A 79 17.03 -8.26 -11.23
C GLN A 79 15.66 -7.59 -11.04
N TYR A 80 15.39 -6.52 -11.78
CA TYR A 80 14.04 -5.96 -11.84
C TYR A 80 13.18 -6.81 -12.76
N LEU A 81 12.00 -7.23 -12.30
CA LEU A 81 11.01 -7.93 -13.10
C LEU A 81 9.92 -6.96 -13.52
N ASN A 82 9.55 -7.01 -14.80
CA ASN A 82 8.37 -6.33 -15.31
C ASN A 82 7.22 -7.33 -15.37
N GLY A 83 6.09 -6.99 -14.75
CA GLY A 83 4.95 -7.89 -14.67
C GLY A 83 3.90 -7.39 -13.68
N LYS A 84 2.93 -8.24 -13.40
CA LYS A 84 1.88 -7.99 -12.39
C LYS A 84 2.15 -8.80 -11.14
N THR A 85 1.81 -8.25 -9.99
CA THR A 85 1.79 -9.04 -8.76
C THR A 85 0.58 -9.95 -8.73
N VAL A 86 0.68 -11.04 -7.97
CA VAL A 86 -0.48 -11.91 -7.71
C VAL A 86 -1.59 -11.10 -7.01
N GLY A 87 -1.21 -10.17 -6.12
CA GLY A 87 -2.15 -9.26 -5.47
C GLY A 87 -2.90 -8.38 -6.47
N ASP A 88 -2.22 -7.85 -7.50
CA ASP A 88 -2.88 -7.07 -8.57
C ASP A 88 -3.85 -7.94 -9.38
N ALA A 89 -3.43 -9.17 -9.74
CA ALA A 89 -4.28 -10.10 -10.48
C ALA A 89 -5.54 -10.49 -9.69
N LEU A 90 -5.40 -10.74 -8.39
CA LEU A 90 -6.54 -11.00 -7.50
C LEU A 90 -7.45 -9.75 -7.37
N GLY A 91 -6.88 -8.56 -7.33
CA GLY A 91 -7.64 -7.32 -7.33
C GLY A 91 -8.45 -7.11 -8.60
N GLU A 92 -7.87 -7.43 -9.76
CA GLU A 92 -8.57 -7.39 -11.05
C GLU A 92 -9.71 -8.44 -11.14
N ALA A 93 -9.62 -9.52 -10.39
CA ALA A 93 -10.66 -10.55 -10.33
C ALA A 93 -11.84 -10.18 -9.42
N ILE A 94 -11.76 -9.07 -8.67
CA ILE A 94 -12.87 -8.56 -7.85
C ILE A 94 -13.95 -7.98 -8.79
N VAL A 95 -15.11 -8.60 -8.83
CA VAL A 95 -16.24 -8.15 -9.65
C VAL A 95 -17.37 -7.73 -8.72
N MET A 96 -17.87 -6.51 -8.86
CA MET A 96 -18.99 -5.94 -8.07
C MET A 96 -18.81 -6.04 -6.54
N GLY A 97 -17.56 -6.08 -6.08
CA GLY A 97 -17.22 -6.20 -4.66
C GLY A 97 -17.23 -7.63 -4.12
N GLU A 98 -17.42 -8.62 -4.98
CA GLU A 98 -17.34 -10.03 -4.59
C GLU A 98 -15.90 -10.49 -4.47
N VAL A 99 -15.63 -11.31 -3.45
CA VAL A 99 -14.31 -11.90 -3.23
C VAL A 99 -14.03 -12.96 -4.32
N PRO A 100 -12.87 -12.92 -4.99
CA PRO A 100 -12.49 -13.90 -6.00
C PRO A 100 -12.01 -15.21 -5.33
N TYR A 101 -12.93 -15.95 -4.70
CA TYR A 101 -12.59 -17.12 -3.90
C TYR A 101 -11.90 -18.22 -4.69
N GLN A 102 -12.28 -18.46 -5.95
CA GLN A 102 -11.69 -19.50 -6.79
C GLN A 102 -10.22 -19.19 -7.11
N GLU A 103 -9.92 -17.94 -7.42
CA GLU A 103 -8.58 -17.45 -7.69
C GLU A 103 -7.73 -17.49 -6.40
N LEU A 104 -8.27 -17.03 -5.27
CA LEU A 104 -7.62 -17.12 -3.97
C LEU A 104 -7.31 -18.56 -3.59
N GLU A 105 -8.27 -19.48 -3.70
CA GLU A 105 -8.03 -20.89 -3.43
C GLU A 105 -6.96 -21.50 -4.35
N THR A 106 -6.96 -21.10 -5.61
CA THR A 106 -5.96 -21.57 -6.59
C THR A 106 -4.56 -21.11 -6.17
N VAL A 107 -4.42 -19.83 -5.83
CA VAL A 107 -3.16 -19.27 -5.36
C VAL A 107 -2.73 -19.92 -4.05
N MET A 108 -3.64 -20.09 -3.10
CA MET A 108 -3.35 -20.73 -1.80
C MET A 108 -2.88 -22.18 -1.97
N LYS A 109 -3.44 -22.95 -2.91
CA LYS A 109 -2.97 -24.30 -3.22
C LYS A 109 -1.54 -24.32 -3.80
N VAL A 110 -1.19 -23.28 -4.56
CA VAL A 110 0.18 -23.13 -5.09
C VAL A 110 1.16 -22.76 -3.99
N LEU A 111 0.79 -21.85 -3.09
CA LEU A 111 1.65 -21.39 -2.01
C LEU A 111 1.83 -22.44 -0.90
N PHE A 112 0.76 -23.15 -0.58
CA PHE A 112 0.69 -24.14 0.50
C PHE A 112 0.23 -25.50 -0.08
N PRO A 113 1.10 -26.21 -0.84
CA PRO A 113 0.77 -27.49 -1.41
C PRO A 113 0.53 -28.51 -0.30
N GLU A 114 -0.40 -29.44 -0.53
CA GLU A 114 -0.70 -30.49 0.43
C GLU A 114 0.55 -31.33 0.71
N ASN A 115 0.88 -31.45 1.98
CA ASN A 115 1.98 -32.28 2.47
C ASN A 115 1.46 -33.29 3.48
N ALA A 116 1.34 -34.55 3.04
CA ALA A 116 0.89 -35.64 3.88
C ALA A 116 1.82 -35.94 5.07
N ASN A 117 3.09 -35.50 5.00
CA ASN A 117 4.10 -35.69 6.03
C ASN A 117 4.32 -34.41 6.87
N ALA A 118 3.45 -33.41 6.77
CA ALA A 118 3.57 -32.20 7.57
C ALA A 118 3.48 -32.55 9.05
N LYS A 119 4.44 -32.05 9.82
CA LYS A 119 4.42 -32.18 11.30
C LYS A 119 3.37 -31.24 11.88
N VAL A 120 2.87 -31.59 13.06
CA VAL A 120 2.05 -30.67 13.86
C VAL A 120 2.94 -29.54 14.35
N PHE A 121 2.40 -28.33 14.39
CA PHE A 121 3.10 -27.16 14.88
C PHE A 121 3.35 -27.28 16.40
N GLU A 122 4.58 -27.00 16.79
CA GLU A 122 5.01 -26.84 18.18
C GLU A 122 5.88 -25.57 18.24
N ALA A 123 5.54 -24.66 19.16
CA ALA A 123 6.27 -23.41 19.31
C ALA A 123 7.67 -23.67 19.86
N THR A 124 8.68 -23.10 19.24
CA THR A 124 10.08 -23.10 19.69
C THR A 124 10.45 -21.79 20.36
N LEU A 125 11.58 -21.71 21.05
CA LEU A 125 12.05 -20.44 21.63
C LEU A 125 12.34 -19.40 20.55
N GLU A 126 12.83 -19.80 19.40
CA GLU A 126 13.08 -18.92 18.26
C GLU A 126 11.76 -18.36 17.69
N PHE A 127 10.73 -19.21 17.61
CA PHE A 127 9.38 -18.78 17.23
C PHE A 127 8.83 -17.76 18.24
N GLU A 128 8.89 -18.08 19.55
CA GLU A 128 8.38 -17.18 20.60
C GLU A 128 9.10 -15.82 20.62
N ALA A 129 10.38 -15.79 20.28
CA ALA A 129 11.15 -14.54 20.18
C ALA A 129 10.66 -13.59 19.09
N VAL A 130 10.02 -14.11 18.04
CA VAL A 130 9.52 -13.33 16.90
C VAL A 130 8.01 -13.09 16.99
N PHE A 131 7.24 -14.14 17.30
CA PHE A 131 5.79 -14.13 17.25
C PHE A 131 5.10 -14.09 18.62
N GLY A 132 5.91 -14.06 19.69
CA GLY A 132 5.39 -14.08 21.06
C GLY A 132 4.95 -15.48 21.50
N LYS A 133 4.54 -15.57 22.75
CA LYS A 133 4.00 -16.82 23.31
C LYS A 133 2.57 -17.01 22.84
N VAL A 134 2.29 -18.20 22.33
CA VAL A 134 0.97 -18.60 21.85
C VAL A 134 0.44 -19.80 22.62
N PRO A 135 -0.88 -19.97 22.76
CA PRO A 135 -1.46 -21.22 23.24
C PRO A 135 -1.19 -22.34 22.23
N ALA A 136 -1.48 -23.60 22.61
CA ALA A 136 -1.37 -24.71 21.69
C ALA A 136 -2.27 -24.54 20.48
N ILE A 137 -1.69 -24.60 19.29
CA ILE A 137 -2.38 -24.50 18.00
C ILE A 137 -2.33 -25.86 17.32
N SER A 138 -3.49 -26.42 16.99
CA SER A 138 -3.57 -27.66 16.21
C SER A 138 -3.53 -27.34 14.72
N ASP A 139 -2.32 -27.19 14.17
CA ASP A 139 -2.10 -26.85 12.76
C ASP A 139 -0.85 -27.56 12.22
N LYS A 140 -0.70 -27.58 10.91
CA LYS A 140 0.52 -28.03 10.23
C LYS A 140 1.65 -27.04 10.44
N ALA A 141 2.85 -27.55 10.60
CA ALA A 141 4.07 -26.76 10.71
C ALA A 141 4.71 -26.54 9.34
N VAL A 142 4.97 -25.31 8.97
CA VAL A 142 5.89 -24.94 7.89
C VAL A 142 7.25 -24.67 8.52
N VAL A 143 8.22 -25.52 8.27
CA VAL A 143 9.53 -25.51 8.96
C VAL A 143 10.43 -24.40 8.44
N VAL A 144 10.39 -24.14 7.12
CA VAL A 144 11.09 -23.01 6.50
C VAL A 144 10.05 -22.19 5.74
N SER A 145 9.93 -20.93 6.05
CA SER A 145 8.94 -20.07 5.43
C SER A 145 9.47 -18.68 5.13
N ASN A 146 8.98 -18.08 4.06
CA ASN A 146 9.06 -16.64 3.85
C ASN A 146 7.78 -16.01 4.38
N VAL A 147 7.84 -15.39 5.56
CA VAL A 147 6.69 -14.75 6.20
C VAL A 147 6.19 -13.53 5.41
N ASP A 148 7.03 -12.99 4.54
CA ASP A 148 6.69 -11.90 3.61
C ASP A 148 6.36 -12.40 2.20
N GLY A 149 6.03 -13.69 2.08
CA GLY A 149 5.54 -14.29 0.82
C GLY A 149 4.16 -13.85 0.40
N LEU A 150 3.77 -12.63 0.75
CA LEU A 150 2.46 -12.01 0.49
C LEU A 150 2.18 -11.88 -1.00
N PHE A 151 0.91 -11.83 -1.38
CA PHE A 151 0.50 -11.71 -2.79
C PHE A 151 1.13 -10.54 -3.53
N GLU A 152 1.43 -9.43 -2.83
CA GLU A 152 2.14 -8.27 -3.38
C GLU A 152 3.63 -8.53 -3.65
N ASN A 153 4.21 -9.52 -2.99
CA ASN A 153 5.60 -9.91 -3.14
C ASN A 153 5.78 -11.12 -4.06
N LEU A 154 4.69 -11.57 -4.70
CA LEU A 154 4.67 -12.61 -5.70
C LEU A 154 4.36 -12.01 -7.05
N MET A 155 5.27 -12.12 -8.00
CA MET A 155 5.16 -11.48 -9.32
C MET A 155 5.10 -12.50 -10.43
N VAL A 156 4.23 -12.28 -11.41
CA VAL A 156 4.18 -13.00 -12.67
C VAL A 156 4.72 -12.07 -13.75
N PRO A 157 5.92 -12.36 -14.31
CA PRO A 157 6.49 -11.55 -15.38
C PRO A 157 5.64 -11.64 -16.66
N GLU A 158 5.63 -10.56 -17.45
CA GLU A 158 4.82 -10.48 -18.69
C GLU A 158 5.11 -11.60 -19.71
N ASN A 159 6.35 -12.09 -19.73
CA ASN A 159 6.82 -13.05 -20.74
C ASN A 159 7.03 -14.47 -20.20
N GLU A 160 6.67 -14.73 -18.96
CA GLU A 160 6.86 -16.01 -18.30
C GLU A 160 5.58 -16.44 -17.58
N ASN A 161 5.28 -17.74 -17.63
CA ASN A 161 4.16 -18.31 -16.88
C ASN A 161 4.67 -18.98 -15.60
N CYS A 162 5.36 -18.21 -14.75
CA CYS A 162 5.84 -18.68 -13.46
C CYS A 162 5.78 -17.55 -12.43
N ILE A 163 5.68 -17.91 -11.16
CA ILE A 163 5.61 -16.96 -10.06
C ILE A 163 7.02 -16.73 -9.52
N TYR A 164 7.39 -15.48 -9.31
CA TYR A 164 8.61 -15.06 -8.63
C TYR A 164 8.32 -14.43 -7.29
N GLY A 165 8.96 -14.91 -6.23
CA GLY A 165 9.06 -14.20 -4.96
C GLY A 165 10.11 -13.09 -5.08
N ILE A 166 9.66 -11.84 -5.00
CA ILE A 166 10.51 -10.66 -5.20
C ILE A 166 11.02 -10.06 -3.89
N ASP A 167 10.44 -10.46 -2.77
CA ASP A 167 10.89 -10.07 -1.44
C ASP A 167 10.92 -11.28 -0.48
N TYR A 168 12.04 -11.48 0.18
CA TYR A 168 12.25 -12.54 1.15
C TYR A 168 13.13 -12.08 2.32
N GLU A 169 12.85 -10.87 2.81
CA GLU A 169 13.55 -10.32 3.98
C GLU A 169 13.31 -11.16 5.24
N TRP A 170 12.13 -11.79 5.35
CA TRP A 170 11.67 -12.47 6.56
C TRP A 170 11.54 -13.97 6.33
N VAL A 171 12.65 -14.61 6.01
CA VAL A 171 12.75 -16.07 5.95
C VAL A 171 13.21 -16.59 7.31
N PHE A 172 12.42 -17.50 7.84
CA PHE A 172 12.69 -18.20 9.09
C PHE A 172 12.80 -19.72 8.85
N ASP A 173 13.64 -20.38 9.63
CA ASP A 173 13.90 -21.84 9.60
C ASP A 173 13.50 -22.54 10.89
N PHE A 174 12.44 -22.06 11.49
CA PHE A 174 11.75 -22.69 12.60
C PHE A 174 10.26 -22.88 12.28
N PRO A 175 9.56 -23.81 12.96
CA PRO A 175 8.16 -24.10 12.68
C PRO A 175 7.26 -22.86 12.83
N ILE A 176 6.41 -22.62 11.82
CA ILE A 176 5.36 -21.60 11.84
C ILE A 176 4.04 -22.28 11.46
N PRO A 177 2.88 -21.95 12.09
CA PRO A 177 1.59 -22.50 11.70
C PRO A 177 1.25 -22.13 10.26
N GLU A 178 0.84 -23.11 9.44
CA GLU A 178 0.46 -22.87 8.03
C GLU A 178 -0.72 -21.91 7.93
N LYS A 179 -1.72 -22.06 8.81
CA LYS A 179 -2.88 -21.16 8.84
C LYS A 179 -2.50 -19.72 9.18
N PHE A 180 -1.45 -19.50 9.99
CA PHE A 180 -0.97 -18.15 10.25
C PHE A 180 -0.38 -17.49 9.00
N LEU A 181 0.35 -18.22 8.17
CA LEU A 181 0.86 -17.71 6.91
C LEU A 181 -0.30 -17.37 5.95
N LYS A 182 -1.29 -18.27 5.84
CA LYS A 182 -2.53 -18.02 5.08
C LYS A 182 -3.31 -16.81 5.60
N TYR A 183 -3.43 -16.69 6.94
CA TYR A 183 -4.04 -15.53 7.58
C TYR A 183 -3.36 -14.24 7.14
N ARG A 184 -2.02 -14.19 7.13
CA ARG A 184 -1.28 -13.00 6.71
C ARG A 184 -1.57 -12.62 5.26
N ASP A 185 -1.57 -13.59 4.34
CA ASP A 185 -1.91 -13.35 2.93
C ASP A 185 -3.31 -12.75 2.78
N LEU A 186 -4.30 -13.34 3.47
CA LEU A 186 -5.67 -12.85 3.46
C LEU A 186 -5.82 -11.49 4.14
N LEU A 187 -5.13 -11.25 5.26
CA LEU A 187 -5.12 -9.99 5.98
C LEU A 187 -4.65 -8.83 5.09
N TYR A 188 -3.51 -9.01 4.41
CA TYR A 188 -2.96 -7.97 3.55
C TYR A 188 -3.77 -7.80 2.26
N PHE A 189 -4.31 -8.87 1.71
CA PHE A 189 -5.28 -8.81 0.62
C PHE A 189 -6.53 -8.03 1.03
N TYR A 190 -7.16 -8.39 2.16
CA TYR A 190 -8.34 -7.70 2.66
C TYR A 190 -8.06 -6.21 2.89
N ARG A 191 -7.01 -5.86 3.62
CA ARG A 191 -6.63 -4.46 3.90
C ARG A 191 -6.41 -3.64 2.64
N ARG A 192 -5.88 -4.25 1.58
CA ARG A 192 -5.66 -3.58 0.30
C ARG A 192 -6.98 -3.28 -0.42
N TYR A 193 -7.93 -4.19 -0.34
CA TYR A 193 -9.18 -4.14 -1.09
C TYR A 193 -10.44 -3.94 -0.23
N GLU A 194 -10.30 -3.71 1.06
CA GLU A 194 -11.39 -3.56 2.03
C GLU A 194 -12.47 -2.58 1.59
N ARG A 195 -12.10 -1.50 0.89
CA ARG A 195 -13.03 -0.47 0.41
C ARG A 195 -13.86 -0.87 -0.81
N VAL A 196 -13.46 -1.91 -1.51
CA VAL A 196 -14.16 -2.41 -2.71
C VAL A 196 -14.82 -3.76 -2.48
N LEU A 197 -14.45 -4.47 -1.42
CA LEU A 197 -15.03 -5.76 -1.07
C LEU A 197 -16.31 -5.57 -0.27
N ASN A 198 -17.36 -6.35 -0.62
CA ASN A 198 -18.64 -6.40 0.08
C ASN A 198 -18.71 -7.60 1.04
N VAL A 199 -17.62 -7.92 1.70
CA VAL A 199 -17.52 -9.05 2.63
C VAL A 199 -16.93 -8.56 3.95
N LYS A 200 -17.33 -9.18 5.06
CA LYS A 200 -16.64 -8.95 6.32
C LYS A 200 -15.34 -9.72 6.36
N GLU A 201 -14.38 -9.15 7.05
CA GLU A 201 -13.05 -9.73 7.19
C GLU A 201 -13.10 -11.14 7.80
N GLU A 202 -13.97 -11.34 8.79
CA GLU A 202 -14.16 -12.63 9.47
C GLU A 202 -14.73 -13.70 8.54
N ASP A 203 -15.63 -13.34 7.63
CA ASP A 203 -16.24 -14.27 6.66
C ASP A 203 -15.17 -14.75 5.65
N LEU A 204 -14.25 -13.86 5.24
CA LEU A 204 -13.12 -14.24 4.39
C LEU A 204 -12.23 -15.27 5.07
N TYR A 205 -11.86 -15.07 6.33
CA TYR A 205 -11.02 -16.02 7.07
C TYR A 205 -11.74 -17.35 7.31
N ALA A 206 -13.02 -17.31 7.65
CA ALA A 206 -13.84 -18.51 7.87
C ALA A 206 -13.91 -19.40 6.62
N HIS A 207 -13.98 -18.81 5.41
CA HIS A 207 -13.94 -19.55 4.15
C HIS A 207 -12.65 -20.38 4.01
N PHE A 208 -11.52 -19.90 4.50
CA PHE A 208 -10.25 -20.61 4.49
C PHE A 208 -9.99 -21.46 5.75
N GLY A 209 -11.03 -21.71 6.54
CA GLY A 209 -10.98 -22.61 7.70
C GLY A 209 -10.21 -22.06 8.88
N ILE A 210 -10.14 -20.74 9.01
CA ILE A 210 -9.56 -20.05 10.18
C ILE A 210 -10.70 -19.71 11.12
N THR A 211 -10.65 -20.20 12.34
CA THR A 211 -11.70 -20.00 13.36
C THR A 211 -11.54 -18.65 14.08
N GLU A 212 -12.56 -18.21 14.77
CA GLU A 212 -12.53 -16.95 15.55
C GLU A 212 -11.47 -17.00 16.68
N GLU A 213 -11.30 -18.16 17.32
CA GLU A 213 -10.24 -18.33 18.32
C GLU A 213 -8.85 -18.23 17.69
N GLU A 214 -8.65 -18.85 16.52
CA GLU A 214 -7.39 -18.76 15.78
C GLU A 214 -7.10 -17.33 15.33
N LEU A 215 -8.12 -16.55 14.93
CA LEU A 215 -7.95 -15.14 14.55
C LEU A 215 -7.37 -14.30 15.68
N GLN A 216 -7.84 -14.50 16.92
CA GLN A 216 -7.31 -13.77 18.07
C GLN A 216 -5.84 -14.10 18.33
N ILE A 217 -5.47 -15.38 18.14
CA ILE A 217 -4.09 -15.83 18.29
C ILE A 217 -3.22 -15.25 17.18
N PHE A 218 -3.67 -15.33 15.93
CA PHE A 218 -2.92 -14.85 14.76
C PHE A 218 -2.76 -13.33 14.73
N ASP A 219 -3.77 -12.58 15.17
CA ASP A 219 -3.66 -11.13 15.35
C ASP A 219 -2.61 -10.78 16.43
N GLY A 220 -2.55 -11.58 17.51
CA GLY A 220 -1.50 -11.47 18.53
C GLY A 220 -0.12 -11.75 17.97
N MET A 221 0.04 -12.79 17.15
CA MET A 221 1.29 -13.15 16.47
C MET A 221 1.72 -12.06 15.49
N GLU A 222 0.79 -11.50 14.69
CA GLU A 222 1.08 -10.41 13.77
C GLU A 222 1.55 -9.15 14.51
N LYS A 223 0.90 -8.80 15.61
CA LYS A 223 1.32 -7.68 16.47
C LYS A 223 2.71 -7.89 17.06
N ALA A 224 3.02 -9.10 17.50
CA ALA A 224 4.35 -9.46 18.01
C ALA A 224 5.40 -9.37 16.90
N PHE A 225 5.12 -9.89 15.71
CA PHE A 225 5.99 -9.77 14.55
C PHE A 225 6.23 -8.31 14.16
N GLN A 226 5.19 -7.48 14.13
CA GLN A 226 5.34 -6.05 13.87
C GLN A 226 6.21 -5.37 14.95
N SER A 227 6.06 -5.77 16.20
CA SER A 227 6.90 -5.27 17.31
C SER A 227 8.36 -5.75 17.21
N TYR A 228 8.59 -6.95 16.68
CA TYR A 228 9.92 -7.47 16.38
C TYR A 228 10.60 -6.70 15.24
N VAL A 229 9.85 -6.38 14.17
CA VAL A 229 10.35 -5.63 13.03
C VAL A 229 10.57 -4.16 13.37
N HIS A 230 9.66 -3.59 14.13
CA HIS A 230 9.69 -2.17 14.52
C HIS A 230 10.07 -2.07 15.99
N ASP A 231 11.09 -1.31 16.30
CA ASP A 231 11.40 -0.99 17.69
C ASP A 231 10.17 -0.36 18.35
N ALA A 232 9.76 -0.89 19.50
CA ALA A 232 8.57 -0.44 20.23
C ALA A 232 8.57 1.11 20.46
N GLY A 233 9.76 1.70 20.64
CA GLY A 233 9.94 3.14 20.74
C GLY A 233 9.65 3.88 19.43
N SER A 234 10.13 3.37 18.31
CA SER A 234 9.95 3.96 16.97
C SER A 234 8.51 3.84 16.49
N PHE A 235 7.85 2.71 16.73
CA PHE A 235 6.46 2.48 16.34
C PHE A 235 5.49 3.33 17.18
N GLY A 236 5.71 3.44 18.49
CA GLY A 236 4.92 4.31 19.36
C GLY A 236 5.05 5.79 18.98
N TYR A 237 6.25 6.22 18.58
CA TYR A 237 6.51 7.57 18.11
C TYR A 237 5.80 7.87 16.78
N MET A 238 5.85 6.95 15.81
CA MET A 238 5.14 7.08 14.54
C MET A 238 3.63 7.09 14.73
N LYS A 239 3.08 6.25 15.61
CA LYS A 239 1.64 6.25 15.94
C LYS A 239 1.18 7.57 16.56
N GLN A 240 2.03 8.23 17.35
CA GLN A 240 1.79 9.59 17.85
C GLN A 240 1.87 10.65 16.74
N TYR A 241 2.72 10.44 15.73
CA TYR A 241 2.89 11.36 14.61
C TYR A 241 1.81 11.18 13.53
N GLU A 242 1.30 9.97 13.31
CA GLU A 242 0.22 9.68 12.36
C GLU A 242 -1.09 10.40 12.72
N GLN A 243 -1.36 10.60 13.99
CA GLN A 243 -2.60 11.25 14.42
C GLN A 243 -2.76 12.71 13.97
N PRO A 244 -1.72 13.56 13.88
CA PRO A 244 -1.85 14.93 13.37
C PRO A 244 -1.70 15.07 11.85
N THR A 245 -1.15 14.07 11.15
CA THR A 245 -0.82 14.13 9.72
C THR A 245 -1.92 13.61 8.80
N LYS A 246 -3.13 13.37 9.31
CA LYS A 246 -4.31 12.97 8.53
C LYS A 246 -4.56 13.76 7.24
N THR A 247 -3.90 14.91 7.06
CA THR A 247 -4.01 15.74 5.85
C THR A 247 -3.23 15.20 4.66
N VAL A 248 -2.06 14.56 4.86
CA VAL A 248 -1.27 13.97 3.76
C VAL A 248 -1.83 12.57 3.43
N GLU A 249 -2.12 11.79 4.44
CA GLU A 249 -2.78 10.50 4.35
C GLU A 249 -4.16 10.62 3.67
N PHE A 250 -4.97 11.60 4.05
CA PHE A 250 -6.24 11.90 3.40
C PHE A 250 -6.08 12.27 1.91
N LEU A 251 -5.00 12.93 1.52
CA LEU A 251 -4.72 13.26 0.12
C LEU A 251 -4.22 12.04 -0.66
N LEU A 252 -3.38 11.20 -0.06
CA LEU A 252 -2.91 9.94 -0.64
C LEU A 252 -4.04 8.91 -0.72
N ASP A 253 -4.89 8.83 0.30
CA ASP A 253 -6.10 8.01 0.29
C ASP A 253 -7.09 8.45 -0.80
N ARG A 254 -7.29 9.75 -0.98
CA ARG A 254 -8.12 10.27 -2.07
C ARG A 254 -7.52 10.04 -3.44
N GLU A 255 -6.20 10.10 -3.57
CA GLU A 255 -5.52 9.78 -4.82
C GLU A 255 -5.66 8.29 -5.14
N SER A 256 -5.52 7.41 -4.14
CA SER A 256 -5.81 5.98 -4.26
C SER A 256 -7.28 5.71 -4.60
N GLU A 257 -8.23 6.41 -3.97
CA GLU A 257 -9.66 6.33 -4.31
C GLU A 257 -9.95 6.78 -5.74
N LEU A 258 -9.29 7.84 -6.20
CA LEU A 258 -9.41 8.33 -7.57
C LEU A 258 -8.87 7.32 -8.59
N TYR A 259 -7.77 6.64 -8.29
CA TYR A 259 -7.25 5.56 -9.14
C TYR A 259 -8.21 4.37 -9.18
N LYS A 260 -8.77 3.96 -8.04
CA LYS A 260 -9.76 2.87 -7.96
C LYS A 260 -11.05 3.21 -8.71
N VAL A 261 -11.55 4.42 -8.57
CA VAL A 261 -12.73 4.91 -9.31
C VAL A 261 -12.44 5.00 -10.81
N LYS A 262 -11.24 5.40 -11.19
CA LYS A 262 -10.83 5.45 -12.60
C LYS A 262 -10.75 4.06 -13.20
N ASP A 263 -10.14 3.13 -12.52
CA ASP A 263 -10.05 1.72 -12.91
C ASP A 263 -11.45 1.08 -13.00
N TRP A 264 -12.28 1.31 -12.01
CA TRP A 264 -13.69 0.86 -12.03
C TRP A 264 -14.47 1.48 -13.20
N CYS A 265 -14.28 2.77 -13.50
CA CYS A 265 -14.87 3.42 -14.67
C CYS A 265 -14.36 2.84 -15.99
N GLU A 266 -13.12 2.44 -16.09
CA GLU A 266 -12.56 1.80 -17.29
C GLU A 266 -13.12 0.38 -17.46
N ASN A 267 -13.23 -0.39 -16.38
CA ASN A 267 -13.85 -1.72 -16.39
C ASN A 267 -15.35 -1.65 -16.75
N LEU A 268 -16.11 -0.69 -16.20
CA LEU A 268 -17.49 -0.46 -16.59
C LEU A 268 -17.63 -0.05 -18.07
N LYS A 269 -16.71 0.71 -18.62
CA LYS A 269 -16.71 1.03 -20.07
C LYS A 269 -16.49 -0.19 -20.92
N GLN A 270 -15.61 -1.07 -20.49
CA GLN A 270 -15.35 -2.35 -21.17
C GLN A 270 -16.57 -3.25 -21.10
N GLU A 271 -17.20 -3.38 -19.93
CA GLU A 271 -18.43 -4.16 -19.74
C GLU A 271 -19.61 -3.62 -20.57
N ILE A 272 -19.77 -2.29 -20.64
CA ILE A 272 -20.75 -1.62 -21.49
C ILE A 272 -20.46 -1.95 -22.97
N SER A 273 -19.20 -1.92 -23.38
CA SER A 273 -18.81 -2.27 -24.76
C SER A 273 -19.13 -3.73 -25.11
N GLU A 274 -18.88 -4.65 -24.21
CA GLU A 274 -19.19 -6.07 -24.38
C GLU A 274 -20.70 -6.34 -24.43
N LYS A 275 -21.46 -5.65 -23.57
CA LYS A 275 -22.93 -5.71 -23.58
C LYS A 275 -23.50 -5.10 -24.86
N ASP A 276 -22.93 -4.01 -25.36
CA ASP A 276 -23.32 -3.40 -26.65
C ASP A 276 -23.09 -4.37 -27.82
N ILE A 277 -21.95 -5.07 -27.85
CA ILE A 277 -21.67 -6.12 -28.85
C ILE A 277 -22.68 -7.25 -28.76
N THR A 278 -23.03 -7.66 -27.55
CA THR A 278 -24.01 -8.74 -27.32
C THR A 278 -25.42 -8.32 -27.77
N ILE A 279 -25.82 -7.09 -27.47
CA ILE A 279 -27.09 -6.49 -27.91
C ILE A 279 -27.13 -6.39 -29.44
N MET A 280 -26.04 -5.97 -30.09
CA MET A 280 -25.96 -5.94 -31.57
C MET A 280 -26.12 -7.32 -32.19
N LYS A 281 -25.49 -8.36 -31.62
CA LYS A 281 -25.66 -9.74 -32.07
C LYS A 281 -27.08 -10.24 -31.89
N GLN A 282 -27.71 -9.95 -30.77
CA GLN A 282 -29.12 -10.33 -30.52
C GLN A 282 -30.09 -9.60 -31.47
N GLN A 283 -29.83 -8.32 -31.76
CA GLN A 283 -30.63 -7.56 -32.75
C GLN A 283 -30.53 -8.14 -34.15
N GLU A 284 -29.31 -8.55 -34.57
CA GLU A 284 -29.09 -9.16 -35.89
C GLU A 284 -29.85 -10.49 -35.98
N VAL A 285 -29.80 -11.31 -34.93
CA VAL A 285 -30.58 -12.59 -34.87
C VAL A 285 -32.10 -12.29 -34.89
N GLN A 286 -32.60 -11.29 -34.19
CA GLN A 286 -33.99 -10.88 -34.20
C GLN A 286 -34.45 -10.31 -35.55
N ARG A 287 -33.59 -9.52 -36.24
CA ARG A 287 -33.88 -9.08 -37.65
C ARG A 287 -34.03 -10.24 -38.60
N LEU A 288 -33.24 -11.28 -38.43
CA LEU A 288 -33.29 -12.47 -39.27
C LEU A 288 -34.50 -13.38 -38.95
N THR A 289 -35.06 -13.28 -37.74
CA THR A 289 -36.11 -14.21 -37.27
C THR A 289 -37.50 -13.59 -37.15
N ASN A 290 -37.65 -12.22 -37.13
CA ASN A 290 -38.97 -11.63 -36.91
C ASN A 290 -39.11 -10.22 -37.54
N PRO A 291 -39.99 -10.00 -38.55
CA PRO A 291 -40.17 -8.72 -39.23
C PRO A 291 -40.90 -7.62 -38.43
N HIS A 292 -41.35 -7.89 -37.20
CA HIS A 292 -42.07 -6.90 -36.37
C HIS A 292 -41.22 -6.06 -35.41
N VAL A 293 -39.90 -6.03 -35.59
CA VAL A 293 -38.95 -5.46 -34.61
C VAL A 293 -38.73 -3.92 -34.73
N THR A 294 -39.44 -3.22 -35.64
CA THR A 294 -39.28 -1.76 -35.84
C THR A 294 -39.49 -0.93 -34.58
N ASN A 295 -40.22 -1.42 -33.59
CA ASN A 295 -40.46 -0.67 -32.36
C ASN A 295 -39.31 -0.82 -31.30
N LEU A 296 -38.59 -1.95 -31.32
CA LEU A 296 -37.43 -2.18 -30.44
C LEU A 296 -36.18 -1.40 -30.93
N ASP A 297 -35.99 -1.25 -32.24
CA ASP A 297 -34.92 -0.44 -32.81
C ASP A 297 -34.99 1.03 -32.38
N ALA A 298 -36.23 1.58 -32.25
CA ALA A 298 -36.44 2.94 -31.75
C ALA A 298 -36.09 3.10 -30.26
N ILE A 299 -36.40 2.12 -29.42
CA ILE A 299 -36.08 2.11 -27.98
C ILE A 299 -34.54 1.98 -27.78
N ILE A 300 -33.90 1.14 -28.58
CA ILE A 300 -32.45 0.94 -28.52
C ILE A 300 -31.70 2.16 -29.02
N ALA A 301 -32.20 2.83 -30.07
CA ALA A 301 -31.64 4.09 -30.53
C ALA A 301 -31.76 5.21 -29.45
N SER A 302 -32.87 5.23 -28.72
CA SER A 302 -33.10 6.11 -27.58
C SER A 302 -32.10 5.85 -26.44
N LEU A 303 -31.91 4.59 -26.04
CA LEU A 303 -30.97 4.21 -24.98
C LEU A 303 -29.50 4.47 -25.37
N ARG A 304 -29.14 4.28 -26.66
CA ARG A 304 -27.81 4.65 -27.17
C ARG A 304 -27.56 6.16 -27.11
N SER A 305 -28.57 6.94 -27.44
CA SER A 305 -28.52 8.41 -27.36
C SER A 305 -28.34 8.87 -25.89
N GLU A 306 -29.01 8.20 -24.97
CA GLU A 306 -28.92 8.50 -23.54
C GLU A 306 -27.55 8.11 -22.94
N ASN A 307 -27.02 6.95 -23.33
CA ASN A 307 -25.67 6.53 -22.95
C ASN A 307 -24.58 7.45 -23.55
N ALA A 308 -24.74 7.88 -24.81
CA ALA A 308 -23.82 8.85 -25.41
C ALA A 308 -23.87 10.22 -24.71
N ARG A 309 -25.05 10.64 -24.24
CA ARG A 309 -25.21 11.86 -23.46
C ARG A 309 -24.53 11.72 -22.09
N MET A 310 -24.77 10.62 -21.39
CA MET A 310 -24.11 10.35 -20.10
C MET A 310 -22.59 10.27 -20.21
N ALA A 311 -22.07 9.66 -21.30
CA ALA A 311 -20.64 9.64 -21.58
C ALA A 311 -20.08 11.05 -21.85
N GLY A 312 -20.84 11.90 -22.54
CA GLY A 312 -20.52 13.32 -22.74
C GLY A 312 -20.50 14.10 -21.43
N ASP A 313 -21.51 13.91 -20.60
CA ASP A 313 -21.62 14.55 -19.29
C ASP A 313 -20.46 14.14 -18.36
N LEU A 314 -20.04 12.86 -18.37
CA LEU A 314 -18.88 12.36 -17.67
C LEU A 314 -17.56 12.98 -18.19
N GLN A 315 -17.44 13.14 -19.52
CA GLN A 315 -16.28 13.77 -20.12
C GLN A 315 -16.21 15.26 -19.79
N ASP A 316 -17.33 15.95 -19.71
CA ASP A 316 -17.37 17.35 -19.31
C ASP A 316 -17.13 17.54 -17.80
N LEU A 317 -17.62 16.64 -16.96
CA LEU A 317 -17.25 16.59 -15.54
C LEU A 317 -15.73 16.44 -15.35
N SER A 318 -15.09 15.55 -16.12
CA SER A 318 -13.64 15.35 -16.06
C SER A 318 -12.86 16.58 -16.55
N LYS A 319 -13.37 17.31 -17.55
CA LYS A 319 -12.79 18.59 -18.01
C LYS A 319 -12.94 19.69 -16.94
N HIS A 320 -14.09 19.77 -16.29
CA HIS A 320 -14.33 20.73 -15.21
C HIS A 320 -13.42 20.44 -14.02
N GLU A 321 -13.21 19.19 -13.69
CA GLU A 321 -12.27 18.76 -12.65
C GLU A 321 -10.83 19.17 -13.01
N ALA A 322 -10.37 18.90 -14.22
CA ALA A 322 -9.06 19.31 -14.72
C ALA A 322 -8.86 20.84 -14.70
N ILE A 323 -9.91 21.61 -15.02
CA ILE A 323 -9.90 23.08 -14.93
C ILE A 323 -9.81 23.52 -13.47
N MET A 324 -10.59 22.90 -12.58
CA MET A 324 -10.57 23.20 -11.13
C MET A 324 -9.19 22.92 -10.52
N TRP A 325 -8.55 21.82 -10.91
CA TRP A 325 -7.17 21.51 -10.49
C TRP A 325 -6.14 22.50 -11.05
N LYS A 326 -6.32 23.02 -12.29
CA LYS A 326 -5.48 24.08 -12.83
C LYS A 326 -5.65 25.39 -12.05
N ILE A 327 -6.88 25.74 -11.68
CA ILE A 327 -7.19 26.93 -10.88
C ILE A 327 -6.62 26.77 -9.46
N LEU A 328 -6.84 25.64 -8.81
CA LEU A 328 -6.30 25.34 -7.48
C LEU A 328 -4.77 25.39 -7.47
N ARG A 329 -4.08 24.84 -8.49
CA ARG A 329 -2.62 24.97 -8.63
C ARG A 329 -2.16 26.41 -8.76
N LYS A 330 -2.85 27.23 -9.57
CA LYS A 330 -2.53 28.66 -9.70
C LYS A 330 -2.77 29.42 -8.39
N CYS A 331 -3.86 29.13 -7.69
CA CYS A 331 -4.13 29.69 -6.36
C CYS A 331 -3.08 29.25 -5.33
N HIS A 332 -2.67 28.00 -5.33
CA HIS A 332 -1.59 27.51 -4.48
C HIS A 332 -0.26 28.22 -4.77
N HIS A 333 0.09 28.38 -6.05
CA HIS A 333 1.31 29.09 -6.44
C HIS A 333 1.27 30.58 -6.07
N ALA A 334 0.12 31.23 -6.22
CA ALA A 334 -0.07 32.62 -5.80
C ALA A 334 0.05 32.75 -4.27
N VAL A 335 -0.55 31.82 -3.53
CA VAL A 335 -0.46 31.79 -2.06
C VAL A 335 0.98 31.51 -1.59
N ASP A 336 1.70 30.60 -2.26
CA ASP A 336 3.11 30.32 -1.92
C ASP A 336 4.04 31.50 -2.22
N LYS A 337 3.72 32.30 -3.25
CA LYS A 337 4.47 33.50 -3.60
C LYS A 337 4.23 34.65 -2.61
N VAL A 338 3.01 34.82 -2.13
CA VAL A 338 2.63 35.89 -1.19
C VAL A 338 2.88 35.50 0.27
N MET A 339 2.74 34.21 0.58
CA MET A 339 2.91 33.65 1.93
C MET A 339 3.74 32.35 1.85
N PRO A 340 5.06 32.43 1.74
CA PRO A 340 5.94 31.27 1.65
C PRO A 340 5.72 30.29 2.80
N LYS A 341 5.91 29.00 2.52
CA LYS A 341 5.81 27.94 3.54
C LYS A 341 6.79 28.24 4.69
N GLY A 342 6.34 28.04 5.93
CA GLY A 342 7.13 28.32 7.13
C GLY A 342 6.98 29.73 7.71
N THR A 343 6.36 30.67 7.00
CA THR A 343 6.19 32.04 7.50
C THR A 343 5.04 32.17 8.51
N ARG A 344 5.15 33.13 9.44
CA ARG A 344 4.06 33.47 10.37
C ARG A 344 2.75 33.80 9.65
N LYS A 345 2.83 34.51 8.50
CA LYS A 345 1.67 34.85 7.68
C LYS A 345 0.96 33.59 7.14
N ARG A 346 1.72 32.56 6.74
CA ARG A 346 1.16 31.28 6.26
C ARG A 346 0.48 30.49 7.39
N LYS A 347 1.05 30.49 8.60
CA LYS A 347 0.42 29.89 9.79
C LYS A 347 -0.92 30.56 10.13
N ILE A 348 -0.97 31.88 10.14
CA ILE A 348 -2.21 32.65 10.38
C ILE A 348 -3.27 32.32 9.33
N ALA A 349 -2.91 32.31 8.06
CA ALA A 349 -3.81 31.95 6.95
C ALA A 349 -4.31 30.50 7.08
N GLY A 350 -3.46 29.57 7.53
CA GLY A 350 -3.83 28.18 7.80
C GLY A 350 -4.87 28.06 8.92
N TYR A 351 -4.68 28.77 10.03
CA TYR A 351 -5.68 28.81 11.10
C TYR A 351 -7.01 29.40 10.64
N PHE A 352 -6.97 30.49 9.86
CA PHE A 352 -8.18 31.11 9.32
C PHE A 352 -8.92 30.18 8.35
N LYS A 353 -8.21 29.54 7.41
CA LYS A 353 -8.74 28.54 6.51
C LYS A 353 -9.43 27.39 7.28
N ASN A 354 -8.74 26.82 8.26
CA ASN A 354 -9.27 25.71 9.03
C ASN A 354 -10.50 26.10 9.85
N THR A 355 -10.58 27.36 10.31
CA THR A 355 -11.77 27.87 11.03
C THR A 355 -12.96 28.00 10.10
N VAL A 356 -12.75 28.47 8.87
CA VAL A 356 -13.84 28.63 7.87
C VAL A 356 -14.39 27.27 7.44
N PHE A 357 -13.52 26.31 7.17
CA PHE A 357 -13.95 24.98 6.68
C PHE A 357 -14.40 24.01 7.79
N HIS A 358 -13.97 24.24 9.04
CA HIS A 358 -14.31 23.41 10.19
C HIS A 358 -14.67 24.24 11.42
N PRO A 359 -15.74 25.05 11.37
CA PRO A 359 -16.05 26.02 12.42
C PRO A 359 -16.30 25.38 13.79
N GLY A 360 -16.91 24.19 13.84
CA GLY A 360 -17.17 23.48 15.09
C GLY A 360 -15.90 23.03 15.83
N LYS A 361 -14.86 22.67 15.10
CA LYS A 361 -13.60 22.17 15.66
C LYS A 361 -12.61 23.30 15.98
N TYR A 362 -12.45 24.23 15.05
CA TYR A 362 -11.46 25.30 15.17
C TYR A 362 -12.01 26.57 15.82
N GLY A 363 -13.33 26.78 15.77
CA GLY A 363 -13.96 27.90 16.48
C GLY A 363 -13.70 27.86 17.98
N ARG A 364 -13.71 26.68 18.60
CA ARG A 364 -13.39 26.51 20.04
C ARG A 364 -11.97 26.96 20.40
N LEU A 365 -11.01 26.83 19.47
CA LEU A 365 -9.61 27.26 19.68
C LEU A 365 -9.48 28.77 19.88
N TYR A 366 -10.38 29.58 19.30
CA TYR A 366 -10.35 31.04 19.45
C TYR A 366 -11.09 31.53 20.69
N PHE A 367 -12.16 30.83 21.10
CA PHE A 367 -13.05 31.29 22.16
C PHE A 367 -12.67 30.77 23.56
N THR A 368 -11.86 29.71 23.65
CA THR A 368 -11.41 29.17 24.95
C THR A 368 -10.06 29.73 25.34
N LYS A 369 -9.79 29.86 26.66
CA LYS A 369 -8.51 30.34 27.20
C LYS A 369 -7.38 29.39 26.80
N ASP A 370 -7.63 28.09 26.89
CA ASP A 370 -6.65 27.03 26.54
C ASP A 370 -6.36 27.00 25.04
N GLY A 371 -7.39 27.15 24.20
CA GLY A 371 -7.24 27.23 22.76
C GLY A 371 -6.38 28.44 22.34
N ARG A 372 -6.64 29.61 22.92
CA ARG A 372 -5.80 30.83 22.68
C ARG A 372 -4.36 30.64 23.15
N ASN A 373 -4.13 29.97 24.28
CA ASN A 373 -2.81 29.67 24.77
C ASN A 373 -2.07 28.70 23.85
N ARG A 374 -2.78 27.69 23.31
CA ARG A 374 -2.22 26.76 22.33
C ARG A 374 -1.81 27.46 21.03
N ILE A 375 -2.67 28.33 20.49
CA ILE A 375 -2.34 29.14 19.31
C ILE A 375 -1.11 30.01 19.59
N ARG A 376 -1.04 30.69 20.76
CA ARG A 376 0.12 31.47 21.15
C ARG A 376 1.38 30.62 21.28
N GLY A 377 1.27 29.41 21.79
CA GLY A 377 2.34 28.42 21.86
C GLY A 377 2.89 28.09 20.49
N ASP A 378 2.00 27.76 19.53
CA ASP A 378 2.37 27.43 18.16
C ASP A 378 3.11 28.56 17.42
N PHE A 379 2.87 29.80 17.82
CA PHE A 379 3.60 30.95 17.28
C PHE A 379 4.89 31.27 18.03
N LYS A 380 5.05 30.79 19.28
CA LYS A 380 6.27 31.01 20.10
C LYS A 380 7.28 29.88 19.94
N ILE A 381 6.79 28.62 19.86
CA ILE A 381 7.65 27.44 19.76
C ILE A 381 7.93 27.16 18.28
N GLY A 382 9.18 27.27 17.89
CA GLY A 382 9.64 26.89 16.56
C GLY A 382 9.08 27.73 15.42
N ALA A 383 8.82 29.00 15.63
CA ALA A 383 8.54 29.92 14.54
C ALA A 383 9.83 30.16 13.73
N GLY A 384 10.29 29.11 13.05
CA GLY A 384 11.28 29.26 12.02
C GLY A 384 10.69 30.11 10.89
N TYR A 385 11.46 31.01 10.36
CA TYR A 385 11.12 31.80 9.18
C TYR A 385 12.13 31.51 8.08
N LEU A 386 11.65 31.54 6.85
CA LEU A 386 12.49 31.36 5.66
C LEU A 386 12.97 32.72 5.20
N GLU A 387 14.28 32.93 5.29
CA GLU A 387 14.93 34.09 4.73
C GLU A 387 15.98 33.64 3.72
N HIS A 388 15.88 34.12 2.48
CA HIS A 388 16.76 33.76 1.36
C HIS A 388 16.91 32.24 1.14
N GLY A 389 15.82 31.48 1.31
CA GLY A 389 15.79 30.01 1.14
C GLY A 389 16.41 29.21 2.30
N LYS A 390 16.79 29.86 3.39
CA LYS A 390 17.26 29.20 4.62
C LYS A 390 16.21 29.29 5.73
N LEU A 391 16.04 28.19 6.45
CA LEU A 391 15.14 28.13 7.60
C LEU A 391 15.87 28.69 8.82
N HIS A 392 15.35 29.73 9.41
CA HIS A 392 15.89 30.33 10.64
C HIS A 392 14.98 29.97 11.81
N PHE A 393 15.59 29.52 12.90
CA PHE A 393 14.93 29.28 14.19
C PHE A 393 15.47 30.24 15.23
N ASP A 394 14.62 30.68 16.14
CA ASP A 394 15.08 31.42 17.29
C ASP A 394 16.00 30.51 18.13
N TYR A 395 17.20 31.01 18.48
CA TYR A 395 18.16 30.25 19.30
C TYR A 395 17.59 30.08 20.72
N VAL A 396 17.57 28.82 21.17
CA VAL A 396 17.20 28.48 22.56
C VAL A 396 18.42 27.82 23.20
N GLU A 397 18.92 28.42 24.25
CA GLU A 397 20.19 28.04 24.93
C GLU A 397 20.11 26.63 25.56
N HIS A 398 18.93 26.16 25.93
CA HIS A 398 18.67 24.81 26.44
C HIS A 398 17.36 24.26 25.84
N PRO A 399 17.38 23.71 24.62
CA PRO A 399 16.17 23.13 24.05
C PRO A 399 15.76 21.85 24.77
N THR A 400 14.53 21.84 25.28
CA THR A 400 13.92 20.64 25.92
C THR A 400 13.52 19.57 24.92
N VAL A 401 13.44 19.88 23.63
CA VAL A 401 13.09 18.95 22.56
C VAL A 401 13.78 19.38 21.27
N SER A 402 14.57 18.50 20.69
CA SER A 402 15.10 18.65 19.33
C SER A 402 14.15 17.98 18.34
N ILE A 403 13.45 18.79 17.53
CA ILE A 403 12.59 18.25 16.45
C ILE A 403 13.45 18.15 15.22
N VAL A 404 13.85 16.93 14.85
CA VAL A 404 14.39 16.64 13.53
C VAL A 404 13.20 16.48 12.58
N ILE A 405 12.93 17.50 11.78
CA ILE A 405 11.95 17.39 10.69
C ILE A 405 12.66 16.69 9.54
N PRO A 406 12.30 15.46 9.17
CA PRO A 406 12.79 14.86 7.94
C PRO A 406 12.26 15.71 6.79
N VAL A 407 13.12 16.47 6.16
CA VAL A 407 12.80 17.14 4.89
C VAL A 407 12.80 16.06 3.84
N TYR A 408 11.62 15.49 3.57
CA TYR A 408 11.42 14.71 2.37
C TYR A 408 11.61 15.65 1.18
N ASN A 409 12.63 15.36 0.41
CA ASN A 409 12.90 16.02 -0.84
C ASN A 409 11.74 15.67 -1.79
N GLN A 410 10.66 16.44 -1.77
CA GLN A 410 9.65 16.43 -2.80
C GLN A 410 10.27 17.09 -4.02
N ILE A 411 11.01 16.30 -4.78
CA ILE A 411 11.39 16.65 -6.13
C ILE A 411 10.13 16.61 -6.97
N HIS A 412 9.69 17.79 -7.34
CA HIS A 412 8.85 18.14 -8.47
C HIS A 412 7.76 17.13 -8.91
N TYR A 413 6.53 17.45 -8.53
CA TYR A 413 5.37 17.25 -9.38
C TYR A 413 4.78 18.63 -9.77
#